data_a1e5ca0537d30d075030225033ca92d9
#
_entry.id   a1e5ca0537d30d075030225033ca92d9
#
_cell.length_a   1.000
_cell.length_b   1.000
_cell.length_c   1.000
_cell.angle_alpha   90.00
_cell.angle_beta   90.00
_cell.angle_gamma   90.00
#
_symmetry.space_group_name_H-M   'P 1'
#
loop_
_entity.id
_entity.type
_entity.pdbx_description
1 polymer ?
#
loop_
_entity_poly.entity_id
_entity_poly.type
_entity_poly.pdbx_seq_one_letter_code
_entity_poly.pdbx_strand_id
1 'polypeptide(L)'
;MALCSGGDPAVLCPGHHGPRVKAPVEIGGCPFDVDDWVLLSFPAANRDPEVFERADEVVIDREHNRHAAFGLGIHRCLGSNLARMELTVALEEWMKRFPEFELSDPAGVRWSTGQVRGPRELPIRVGVGRS
;
A
#
# COMPACT_ATOMS: atom_id res chain seq x y z
N MET A 1 6.82 8.08 7.98
CA MET A 1 8.10 8.60 7.47
C MET A 1 7.79 9.61 6.37
N ALA A 2 8.00 10.88 6.63
CA ALA A 2 7.94 11.92 5.61
C ALA A 2 9.34 12.00 4.98
N LEU A 3 9.44 11.77 3.69
CA LEU A 3 10.70 11.97 2.96
C LEU A 3 10.77 13.44 2.55
N CYS A 4 11.69 14.17 3.17
CA CYS A 4 12.05 15.50 2.70
C CYS A 4 12.89 15.34 1.44
N SER A 5 12.30 15.46 0.29
CA SER A 5 13.05 15.60 -0.95
C SER A 5 13.30 17.08 -1.20
N GLY A 6 14.48 17.56 -0.81
CA GLY A 6 14.95 18.86 -1.27
C GLY A 6 15.09 18.83 -2.79
N GLY A 7 14.23 19.52 -3.49
CA GLY A 7 14.54 20.14 -4.75
C GLY A 7 14.43 19.38 -6.04
N ASP A 8 13.81 18.21 -6.16
CA ASP A 8 13.52 17.64 -7.48
C ASP A 8 12.01 17.45 -7.71
N PRO A 9 11.36 18.32 -8.51
CA PRO A 9 9.93 18.21 -8.80
C PRO A 9 9.57 17.00 -9.67
N ALA A 10 10.52 16.20 -10.12
CA ALA A 10 10.29 15.07 -11.02
C ALA A 10 9.80 13.79 -10.34
N VAL A 11 9.79 13.73 -9.01
CA VAL A 11 9.28 12.57 -8.23
C VAL A 11 7.81 12.75 -7.81
N LEU A 12 7.22 13.91 -8.10
CA LEU A 12 5.81 14.17 -7.87
C LEU A 12 4.98 13.43 -8.92
N CYS A 13 4.08 12.54 -8.48
CA CYS A 13 3.10 11.91 -9.35
C CYS A 13 2.46 12.95 -10.29
N PRO A 14 2.40 12.69 -11.60
CA PRO A 14 1.73 13.56 -12.54
C PRO A 14 0.23 13.53 -12.27
N GLY A 15 -0.26 14.55 -11.58
CA GLY A 15 -1.66 14.70 -11.21
C GLY A 15 -1.76 15.38 -9.85
N HIS A 16 -2.02 16.67 -9.86
CA HIS A 16 -2.01 17.61 -8.73
C HIS A 16 -3.06 17.33 -7.62
N HIS A 17 -3.11 16.15 -7.05
CA HIS A 17 -4.13 15.74 -6.06
C HIS A 17 -3.59 15.22 -4.72
N GLY A 18 -2.38 15.64 -4.32
CA GLY A 18 -1.86 15.36 -2.99
C GLY A 18 -2.32 16.38 -1.95
N PRO A 19 -2.23 16.05 -0.65
CA PRO A 19 -2.46 17.03 0.42
C PRO A 19 -1.44 18.15 0.35
N ARG A 20 -1.88 19.36 0.72
CA ARG A 20 -1.05 20.54 0.83
C ARG A 20 -0.97 21.04 2.27
N VAL A 21 0.17 21.57 2.61
CA VAL A 21 0.41 22.20 3.90
C VAL A 21 -0.42 23.49 4.02
N LYS A 22 -1.15 23.66 5.11
CA LYS A 22 -2.02 24.83 5.34
C LYS A 22 -1.42 25.89 6.25
N ALA A 23 -0.44 25.50 7.06
CA ALA A 23 0.32 26.39 7.91
C ALA A 23 1.74 25.87 8.02
N PRO A 24 2.75 26.72 8.21
CA PRO A 24 4.12 26.26 8.40
C PRO A 24 4.18 25.24 9.54
N VAL A 25 4.85 24.11 9.30
CA VAL A 25 4.96 23.01 10.25
C VAL A 25 6.28 22.28 10.07
N GLU A 26 6.81 21.76 11.16
CA GLU A 26 7.97 20.87 11.14
C GLU A 26 7.52 19.44 11.45
N ILE A 27 7.91 18.47 10.61
CA ILE A 27 7.60 17.06 10.79
C ILE A 27 8.90 16.26 10.69
N GLY A 28 9.30 15.60 11.77
CA GLY A 28 10.50 14.79 11.81
C GLY A 28 11.79 15.56 11.48
N GLY A 29 11.91 16.82 11.90
CA GLY A 29 13.04 17.70 11.60
C GLY A 29 12.99 18.33 10.21
N CYS A 30 11.92 18.10 9.44
CA CYS A 30 11.72 18.69 8.12
C CYS A 30 10.75 19.87 8.20
N PRO A 31 11.18 21.10 7.83
CA PRO A 31 10.27 22.23 7.70
C PRO A 31 9.43 22.12 6.43
N PHE A 32 8.17 22.49 6.54
CA PHE A 32 7.22 22.61 5.43
C PHE A 32 6.60 24.01 5.45
N ASP A 33 6.55 24.65 4.30
CA ASP A 33 5.89 25.92 4.11
C ASP A 33 4.44 25.76 3.63
N VAL A 34 3.68 26.85 3.69
CA VAL A 34 2.30 26.87 3.17
C VAL A 34 2.31 26.51 1.68
N ASP A 35 1.35 25.70 1.28
CA ASP A 35 1.17 25.18 -0.08
C ASP A 35 2.19 24.14 -0.55
N ASP A 36 3.14 23.73 0.28
CA ASP A 36 3.99 22.58 -0.05
C ASP A 36 3.17 21.32 -0.29
N TRP A 37 3.60 20.53 -1.26
CA TRP A 37 3.01 19.23 -1.56
C TRP A 37 3.57 18.16 -0.62
N VAL A 38 2.69 17.34 -0.09
CA VAL A 38 3.07 16.22 0.78
C VAL A 38 2.72 14.90 0.09
N LEU A 39 3.70 14.01 -0.03
CA LEU A 39 3.47 12.64 -0.47
C LEU A 39 3.32 11.73 0.74
N LEU A 40 2.13 11.11 0.88
CA LEU A 40 1.88 10.11 1.91
C LEU A 40 2.23 8.73 1.36
N SER A 41 3.39 8.21 1.74
CA SER A 41 3.84 6.88 1.32
C SER A 41 3.25 5.79 2.23
N PHE A 42 2.03 5.36 1.96
CA PHE A 42 1.40 4.24 2.68
C PHE A 42 2.21 2.93 2.60
N PRO A 43 2.84 2.57 1.46
CA PRO A 43 3.70 1.40 1.41
C PRO A 43 4.89 1.48 2.36
N ALA A 44 5.53 2.65 2.48
CA ALA A 44 6.63 2.84 3.42
C ALA A 44 6.15 2.80 4.87
N ALA A 45 5.02 3.46 5.17
CA ALA A 45 4.42 3.43 6.52
C ALA A 45 4.03 2.01 6.96
N ASN A 46 3.62 1.15 6.02
CA ASN A 46 3.27 -0.26 6.31
C ASN A 46 4.50 -1.18 6.43
N ARG A 47 5.69 -0.65 6.22
CA ARG A 47 6.98 -1.33 6.38
C ARG A 47 7.93 -0.59 7.33
N ASP A 48 7.37 0.20 8.22
CA ASP A 48 8.13 0.93 9.22
C ASP A 48 8.58 -0.04 10.34
N PRO A 49 9.89 -0.28 10.53
CA PRO A 49 10.40 -1.20 11.54
C PRO A 49 10.17 -0.72 12.98
N GLU A 50 9.91 0.59 13.17
CA GLU A 50 9.51 1.12 14.48
C GLU A 50 8.08 0.77 14.85
N VAL A 51 7.25 0.39 13.86
CA VAL A 51 5.84 0.04 14.05
C VAL A 51 5.60 -1.46 13.89
N PHE A 52 6.32 -2.11 12.97
CA PHE A 52 6.11 -3.51 12.63
C PHE A 52 7.37 -4.34 12.85
N GLU A 53 7.30 -5.30 13.75
CA GLU A 53 8.31 -6.33 13.84
C GLU A 53 8.39 -7.11 12.52
N ARG A 54 9.58 -7.41 12.03
CA ARG A 54 9.80 -8.05 10.72
C ARG A 54 9.08 -7.33 9.60
N ALA A 55 9.27 -6.00 9.50
CA ALA A 55 8.53 -5.11 8.61
C ALA A 55 8.71 -5.45 7.11
N ASP A 56 9.83 -6.07 6.73
CA ASP A 56 10.15 -6.47 5.37
C ASP A 56 9.58 -7.85 4.98
N GLU A 57 9.05 -8.59 5.97
CA GLU A 57 8.49 -9.92 5.75
C GLU A 57 6.98 -9.90 5.61
N VAL A 58 6.45 -10.86 4.83
CA VAL A 58 5.03 -11.16 4.81
C VAL A 58 4.70 -12.11 5.96
N VAL A 59 4.06 -11.59 7.00
CA VAL A 59 3.65 -12.34 8.19
C VAL A 59 2.13 -12.45 8.17
N ILE A 60 1.60 -13.60 7.74
CA ILE A 60 0.15 -13.82 7.50
C ILE A 60 -0.64 -13.75 8.81
N ASP A 61 -0.07 -14.29 9.88
CA ASP A 61 -0.67 -14.36 11.22
C ASP A 61 -0.26 -13.20 12.15
N ARG A 62 0.10 -12.06 11.58
CA ARG A 62 0.49 -10.88 12.34
C ARG A 62 -0.69 -10.38 13.21
N GLU A 63 -0.59 -10.54 14.52
CA GLU A 63 -1.63 -10.12 15.48
C GLU A 63 -1.83 -8.60 15.50
N HIS A 64 -0.71 -7.84 15.61
CA HIS A 64 -0.74 -6.39 15.67
C HIS A 64 -0.47 -5.77 14.30
N ASN A 65 -1.53 -5.70 13.48
CA ASN A 65 -1.43 -5.18 12.12
C ASN A 65 -2.14 -3.81 11.97
N ARG A 66 -1.52 -2.77 12.51
CA ARG A 66 -2.03 -1.38 12.46
C ARG A 66 -1.68 -0.70 11.12
N HIS A 67 -1.94 -1.38 10.01
CA HIS A 67 -1.59 -0.87 8.69
C HIS A 67 -2.35 0.41 8.30
N ALA A 68 -1.70 1.27 7.52
CA ALA A 68 -2.24 2.53 7.00
C ALA A 68 -2.90 2.41 5.62
N ALA A 69 -3.16 1.18 5.12
CA ALA A 69 -3.68 0.98 3.76
C ALA A 69 -5.06 1.63 3.51
N PHE A 70 -5.83 1.85 4.55
CA PHE A 70 -7.11 2.57 4.50
C PHE A 70 -7.03 4.02 4.99
N GLY A 71 -5.84 4.57 5.11
CA GLY A 71 -5.61 5.85 5.76
C GLY A 71 -5.77 5.79 7.28
N LEU A 72 -5.51 6.91 7.93
CA LEU A 72 -5.55 7.06 9.39
C LEU A 72 -6.31 8.33 9.78
N GLY A 73 -6.69 8.43 11.06
CA GLY A 73 -7.37 9.60 11.62
C GLY A 73 -8.75 9.84 11.01
N ILE A 74 -9.11 11.12 10.90
CA ILE A 74 -10.44 11.57 10.42
C ILE A 74 -10.69 11.26 8.93
N HIS A 75 -9.64 11.02 8.16
CA HIS A 75 -9.70 10.67 6.74
C HIS A 75 -9.63 9.16 6.47
N ARG A 76 -9.76 8.33 7.50
CA ARG A 76 -9.82 6.89 7.31
C ARG A 76 -10.92 6.52 6.32
N CYS A 77 -10.61 5.63 5.39
CA CYS A 77 -11.53 5.18 4.36
C CYS A 77 -12.86 4.70 4.95
N LEU A 78 -13.97 5.33 4.55
CA LEU A 78 -15.31 4.97 4.98
C LEU A 78 -15.68 3.54 4.57
N GLY A 79 -15.24 3.11 3.38
CA GLY A 79 -15.48 1.78 2.82
C GLY A 79 -14.59 0.67 3.38
N SER A 80 -13.75 0.93 4.38
CA SER A 80 -12.75 -0.04 4.86
C SER A 80 -13.36 -1.35 5.38
N ASN A 81 -14.55 -1.30 6.00
CA ASN A 81 -15.23 -2.49 6.49
C ASN A 81 -15.82 -3.31 5.34
N LEU A 82 -16.43 -2.64 4.37
CA LEU A 82 -16.95 -3.27 3.15
C LEU A 82 -15.82 -3.95 2.37
N ALA A 83 -14.72 -3.23 2.13
CA ALA A 83 -13.56 -3.78 1.42
C ALA A 83 -12.98 -5.02 2.11
N ARG A 84 -12.91 -5.03 3.45
CA ARG A 84 -12.46 -6.22 4.19
C ARG A 84 -13.40 -7.40 4.01
N MET A 85 -14.70 -7.16 4.08
CA MET A 85 -15.70 -8.21 3.86
C MET A 85 -15.60 -8.76 2.43
N GLU A 86 -15.53 -7.90 1.42
CA GLU A 86 -15.38 -8.32 0.03
C GLU A 86 -14.11 -9.14 -0.20
N LEU A 87 -12.97 -8.69 0.34
CA LEU A 87 -11.71 -9.42 0.26
C LEU A 87 -11.78 -10.79 0.96
N THR A 88 -12.40 -10.86 2.13
CA THR A 88 -12.57 -12.12 2.85
C THR A 88 -13.39 -13.11 2.02
N VAL A 89 -14.56 -12.70 1.55
CA VAL A 89 -15.43 -13.54 0.73
C VAL A 89 -14.72 -13.97 -0.57
N ALA A 90 -14.05 -13.02 -1.25
CA ALA A 90 -13.34 -13.32 -2.48
C ALA A 90 -12.22 -14.35 -2.28
N LEU A 91 -11.43 -14.21 -1.21
CA LEU A 91 -10.36 -15.15 -0.89
C LEU A 91 -10.92 -16.53 -0.48
N GLU A 92 -11.96 -16.57 0.35
CA GLU A 92 -12.60 -17.83 0.73
C GLU A 92 -13.14 -18.58 -0.49
N GLU A 93 -13.85 -17.89 -1.38
CA GLU A 93 -14.41 -18.48 -2.59
C GLU A 93 -13.32 -18.90 -3.59
N TRP A 94 -12.24 -18.12 -3.67
CA TRP A 94 -11.06 -18.48 -4.46
C TRP A 94 -10.42 -19.76 -3.93
N MET A 95 -10.10 -19.82 -2.63
CA MET A 95 -9.44 -20.96 -2.01
C MET A 95 -10.29 -22.24 -2.06
N LYS A 96 -11.62 -22.13 -2.00
CA LYS A 96 -12.52 -23.28 -2.19
C LYS A 96 -12.43 -23.86 -3.60
N ARG A 97 -12.30 -23.01 -4.63
CA ARG A 97 -12.26 -23.45 -6.03
C ARG A 97 -10.86 -23.83 -6.50
N PHE A 98 -9.86 -23.11 -6.01
CA PHE A 98 -8.47 -23.22 -6.42
C PHE A 98 -7.57 -23.34 -5.19
N PRO A 99 -7.62 -24.47 -4.45
CA PRO A 99 -6.83 -24.64 -3.23
C PRO A 99 -5.32 -24.63 -3.50
N GLU A 100 -4.92 -25.00 -4.71
CA GLU A 100 -3.54 -24.98 -5.16
C GLU A 100 -3.36 -24.06 -6.36
N PHE A 101 -2.50 -23.09 -6.22
CA PHE A 101 -2.15 -22.16 -7.29
C PHE A 101 -0.73 -21.64 -7.08
N GLU A 102 -0.11 -21.18 -8.15
CA GLU A 102 1.23 -20.61 -8.15
C GLU A 102 1.31 -19.44 -9.13
N LEU A 103 2.30 -18.59 -8.93
CA LEU A 103 2.65 -17.55 -9.89
C LEU A 103 3.39 -18.20 -11.05
N SER A 104 2.74 -18.28 -12.23
CA SER A 104 3.27 -19.01 -13.40
C SER A 104 4.40 -18.27 -14.12
N ASP A 105 4.41 -16.95 -14.06
CA ASP A 105 5.45 -16.09 -14.64
C ASP A 105 5.69 -14.87 -13.75
N PRO A 106 6.67 -14.94 -12.82
CA PRO A 106 7.01 -13.79 -11.99
C PRO A 106 7.47 -12.56 -12.78
N ALA A 107 8.12 -12.75 -13.93
CA ALA A 107 8.58 -11.66 -14.77
C ALA A 107 7.44 -10.99 -15.57
N GLY A 108 6.35 -11.72 -15.79
CA GLY A 108 5.15 -11.24 -16.45
C GLY A 108 4.22 -10.42 -15.57
N VAL A 109 4.52 -10.26 -14.27
CA VAL A 109 3.71 -9.41 -13.38
C VAL A 109 3.87 -7.95 -13.79
N ARG A 110 2.77 -7.33 -14.20
CA ARG A 110 2.75 -5.92 -14.59
C ARG A 110 2.06 -5.09 -13.53
N TRP A 111 2.74 -4.06 -13.06
CA TRP A 111 2.24 -3.16 -12.02
C TRP A 111 1.62 -1.90 -12.62
N SER A 112 0.58 -1.38 -11.98
CA SER A 112 0.09 -0.04 -12.29
C SER A 112 1.10 1.00 -11.85
N THR A 113 1.21 2.06 -12.64
CA THR A 113 1.93 3.30 -12.31
C THR A 113 0.88 4.37 -11.98
N GLY A 114 1.09 5.14 -10.92
CA GLY A 114 0.19 6.22 -10.51
C GLY A 114 -0.19 6.16 -9.03
N GLN A 115 -1.30 6.78 -8.67
CA GLN A 115 -1.74 6.93 -7.27
C GLN A 115 -2.09 5.61 -6.59
N VAL A 116 -2.57 4.65 -7.34
CA VAL A 116 -2.93 3.32 -6.81
C VAL A 116 -1.94 2.30 -7.35
N ARG A 117 -1.21 1.65 -6.45
CA ARG A 117 -0.29 0.59 -6.79
C ARG A 117 -0.96 -0.76 -6.64
N GLY A 118 -1.02 -1.52 -7.72
CA GLY A 118 -1.53 -2.90 -7.73
C GLY A 118 -1.11 -3.62 -9.01
N PRO A 119 -1.15 -4.95 -9.03
CA PRO A 119 -0.89 -5.68 -10.27
C PRO A 119 -2.03 -5.44 -11.26
N ARG A 120 -1.68 -5.13 -12.49
CA ARG A 120 -2.58 -5.07 -13.64
C ARG A 120 -2.73 -6.42 -14.30
N GLU A 121 -1.63 -7.16 -14.33
CA GLU A 121 -1.56 -8.53 -14.82
C GLU A 121 -0.82 -9.35 -13.78
N LEU A 122 -1.43 -10.47 -13.39
CA LEU A 122 -0.89 -11.42 -12.42
C LEU A 122 -1.05 -12.82 -12.99
N PRO A 123 -0.05 -13.33 -13.75
CA PRO A 123 -0.12 -14.66 -14.34
C PRO A 123 -0.10 -15.73 -13.25
N ILE A 124 -1.18 -16.46 -13.10
CA ILE A 124 -1.29 -17.55 -12.14
C ILE A 124 -1.68 -18.85 -12.84
N ARG A 125 -1.19 -19.96 -12.33
CA ARG A 125 -1.59 -21.32 -12.71
C ARG A 125 -2.36 -21.94 -11.55
N VAL A 126 -3.48 -22.55 -11.85
CA VAL A 126 -4.34 -23.22 -10.88
C VAL A 126 -4.32 -24.74 -11.14
N GLY A 127 -4.64 -25.54 -10.12
CA GLY A 127 -4.71 -26.98 -10.24
C GLY A 127 -3.35 -27.67 -10.38
N VAL A 128 -2.29 -27.08 -9.85
CA VAL A 128 -0.96 -27.70 -9.77
C VAL A 128 -0.97 -28.72 -8.64
N GLY A 129 -1.40 -29.95 -8.95
CA GLY A 129 -1.25 -31.04 -8.00
C GLY A 129 0.23 -31.24 -7.65
N ARG A 130 0.54 -31.41 -6.37
CA ARG A 130 1.89 -31.83 -5.96
C ARG A 130 2.15 -33.20 -6.53
N SER A 131 3.08 -33.31 -7.48
CA SER A 131 3.68 -34.57 -7.92
C SER A 131 4.61 -35.11 -6.85
#